data_760696e9dc0982a88bd70e126d4424f9
#
_entry.id   760696e9dc0982a88bd70e126d4424f9
#
_cell.length_a   1.000
_cell.length_b   1.000
_cell.length_c   1.000
_cell.angle_alpha   90.00
_cell.angle_beta   90.00
_cell.angle_gamma   90.00
#
_symmetry.space_group_name_H-M   'P 1'
#
loop_
_entity.id
_entity.type
_entity.pdbx_description
1 polymer ?
#
loop_
_entity_poly.entity_id
_entity_poly.type
_entity_poly.pdbx_seq_one_letter_code
_entity_poly.pdbx_strand_id
1 'polypeptide(L)'
;MRRVLSVAFVASVMFASALIAAELKSGLQPGDAPPPYNVKDITGPSEGKSLCYRCKYGARPVVNIFARELTPEVVSLVKKIDGVVGENGEKKMAAFVTLLTNDPDKDEAKLKEIAKKEGLKNVPLTVFDGIAGPEDYKISEKADVTVMMWVGSKVKVNHAFAKGELKAANTKAIVADTKEILN
;
A
#
# COMPACT_ATOMS: atom_id res chain seq x y z
N MET A 1 46.41 -63.02 4.11
CA MET A 1 45.24 -62.58 4.84
C MET A 1 45.14 -61.07 4.68
N ARG A 2 44.36 -60.60 3.71
CA ARG A 2 44.13 -59.14 3.45
C ARG A 2 42.76 -58.77 3.98
N ARG A 3 42.71 -57.95 5.02
CA ARG A 3 41.47 -57.39 5.54
C ARG A 3 41.14 -56.11 4.77
N VAL A 4 40.03 -56.13 4.04
CA VAL A 4 39.48 -54.96 3.35
C VAL A 4 38.52 -54.26 4.32
N LEU A 5 38.89 -53.04 4.76
CA LEU A 5 37.99 -52.16 5.51
C LEU A 5 37.11 -51.38 4.53
N SER A 6 35.81 -51.67 4.53
CA SER A 6 34.80 -50.90 3.81
C SER A 6 34.41 -49.72 4.66
N VAL A 7 34.75 -48.51 4.23
CA VAL A 7 34.24 -47.26 4.83
C VAL A 7 32.93 -46.89 4.15
N ALA A 8 31.84 -47.01 4.88
CA ALA A 8 30.52 -46.53 4.41
C ALA A 8 30.41 -45.03 4.62
N PHE A 9 30.35 -44.27 3.53
CA PHE A 9 30.15 -42.82 3.54
C PHE A 9 28.65 -42.55 3.57
N VAL A 10 28.09 -42.19 4.74
CA VAL A 10 26.71 -41.78 4.88
C VAL A 10 26.61 -40.28 4.51
N ALA A 11 26.13 -40.00 3.31
CA ALA A 11 25.83 -38.64 2.86
C ALA A 11 24.50 -38.23 3.48
N SER A 12 24.52 -37.41 4.54
CA SER A 12 23.35 -36.76 5.12
C SER A 12 22.91 -35.63 4.20
N VAL A 13 21.84 -35.85 3.42
CA VAL A 13 21.17 -34.79 2.63
C VAL A 13 20.33 -33.97 3.59
N MET A 14 20.81 -32.79 3.97
CA MET A 14 20.00 -31.79 4.69
C MET A 14 19.00 -31.19 3.71
N PHE A 15 17.74 -31.61 3.79
CA PHE A 15 16.61 -30.91 3.16
C PHE A 15 16.39 -29.59 3.91
N ALA A 16 16.90 -28.50 3.39
CA ALA A 16 16.49 -27.16 3.80
C ALA A 16 15.07 -26.93 3.31
N SER A 17 14.10 -27.19 4.17
CA SER A 17 12.70 -26.79 3.93
C SER A 17 12.64 -25.27 3.93
N ALA A 18 12.66 -24.63 2.76
CA ALA A 18 12.32 -23.23 2.62
C ALA A 18 10.83 -23.10 3.02
N LEU A 19 10.59 -22.58 4.21
CA LEU A 19 9.27 -22.10 4.61
C LEU A 19 8.93 -20.93 3.66
N ILE A 20 8.17 -21.23 2.61
CA ILE A 20 7.52 -20.19 1.79
C ILE A 20 6.46 -19.60 2.72
N ALA A 21 6.79 -18.48 3.37
CA ALA A 21 5.78 -17.70 4.06
C ALA A 21 4.70 -17.35 3.04
N ALA A 22 3.45 -17.73 3.30
CA ALA A 22 2.35 -17.38 2.41
C ALA A 22 2.28 -15.85 2.32
N GLU A 23 2.32 -15.33 1.09
CA GLU A 23 2.23 -13.89 0.84
C GLU A 23 0.95 -13.33 1.48
N LEU A 24 1.10 -12.25 2.25
CA LEU A 24 -0.02 -11.61 2.93
C LEU A 24 -0.97 -11.02 1.87
N LYS A 25 -2.17 -11.59 1.75
CA LYS A 25 -3.21 -11.06 0.88
C LYS A 25 -4.05 -10.03 1.62
N SER A 26 -4.10 -8.82 1.09
CA SER A 26 -4.93 -7.73 1.58
C SER A 26 -5.32 -6.82 0.42
N GLY A 27 -6.55 -6.36 0.42
CA GLY A 27 -7.07 -5.50 -0.64
C GLY A 27 -7.48 -6.26 -1.91
N LEU A 28 -8.00 -5.50 -2.86
CA LEU A 28 -8.40 -5.99 -4.17
C LEU A 28 -7.17 -6.46 -4.96
N GLN A 29 -7.33 -7.54 -5.71
CA GLN A 29 -6.25 -8.16 -6.45
C GLN A 29 -6.20 -7.66 -7.91
N PRO A 30 -5.08 -7.84 -8.64
CA PRO A 30 -5.02 -7.52 -10.05
C PRO A 30 -6.17 -8.12 -10.85
N GLY A 31 -6.86 -7.26 -11.64
CA GLY A 31 -8.07 -7.60 -12.38
C GLY A 31 -9.37 -7.16 -11.71
N ASP A 32 -9.40 -7.01 -10.40
CA ASP A 32 -10.59 -6.53 -9.66
C ASP A 32 -10.90 -5.06 -10.01
N ALA A 33 -12.18 -4.70 -9.89
CA ALA A 33 -12.64 -3.32 -10.06
C ALA A 33 -12.85 -2.66 -8.69
N PRO A 34 -12.16 -1.55 -8.37
CA PRO A 34 -12.37 -0.86 -7.10
C PRO A 34 -13.78 -0.28 -7.01
N PRO A 35 -14.58 -0.67 -6.01
CA PRO A 35 -15.90 -0.08 -5.79
C PRO A 35 -15.80 1.32 -5.19
N PRO A 36 -16.89 2.13 -5.22
CA PRO A 36 -16.91 3.41 -4.55
C PRO A 36 -16.91 3.27 -3.03
N TYR A 37 -16.22 4.19 -2.34
CA TYR A 37 -16.32 4.39 -0.90
C TYR A 37 -16.02 5.84 -0.53
N ASN A 38 -16.55 6.30 0.59
CA ASN A 38 -16.36 7.66 1.06
C ASN A 38 -15.27 7.73 2.14
N VAL A 39 -14.53 8.82 2.11
CA VAL A 39 -13.52 9.20 3.12
C VAL A 39 -13.73 10.66 3.51
N LYS A 40 -13.31 11.05 4.71
CA LYS A 40 -13.18 12.46 5.07
C LYS A 40 -11.83 12.97 4.54
N ASP A 41 -11.86 13.98 3.70
CA ASP A 41 -10.64 14.62 3.18
C ASP A 41 -10.04 15.54 4.25
N ILE A 42 -8.76 15.32 4.58
CA ILE A 42 -8.08 16.08 5.63
C ILE A 42 -7.12 17.12 5.05
N THR A 43 -6.43 16.80 3.96
CA THR A 43 -5.38 17.67 3.42
C THR A 43 -5.50 17.90 1.91
N GLY A 44 -6.54 17.38 1.31
CA GLY A 44 -6.75 17.50 -0.12
C GLY A 44 -7.61 18.70 -0.51
N PRO A 45 -7.99 18.78 -1.80
CA PRO A 45 -8.75 19.93 -2.32
C PRO A 45 -10.20 19.99 -1.82
N SER A 46 -10.66 19.00 -1.08
CA SER A 46 -12.01 18.94 -0.49
C SER A 46 -11.93 18.88 1.04
N GLU A 47 -10.91 19.49 1.64
CA GLU A 47 -10.64 19.48 3.07
C GLU A 47 -11.92 19.67 3.90
N GLY A 48 -12.10 18.84 4.93
CA GLY A 48 -13.23 18.81 5.84
C GLY A 48 -14.51 18.17 5.29
N LYS A 49 -14.53 17.77 4.00
CA LYS A 49 -15.71 17.16 3.36
C LYS A 49 -15.54 15.65 3.22
N SER A 50 -16.67 14.95 3.21
CA SER A 50 -16.72 13.53 2.82
C SER A 50 -16.89 13.42 1.30
N LEU A 51 -16.07 12.56 0.67
CA LEU A 51 -16.16 12.31 -0.77
C LEU A 51 -15.61 10.93 -1.14
N CYS A 52 -15.94 10.51 -2.37
CA CYS A 52 -15.41 9.30 -2.98
C CYS A 52 -14.26 9.65 -3.95
N TYR A 53 -13.00 9.48 -3.53
CA TYR A 53 -11.84 9.70 -4.41
C TYR A 53 -11.81 8.73 -5.59
N ARG A 54 -12.24 7.46 -5.37
CA ARG A 54 -12.41 6.49 -6.46
C ARG A 54 -13.36 7.04 -7.55
N CYS A 55 -14.48 7.67 -7.16
CA CYS A 55 -15.43 8.26 -8.08
C CYS A 55 -14.85 9.50 -8.78
N LYS A 56 -14.17 10.37 -8.01
CA LYS A 56 -13.55 11.61 -8.50
C LYS A 56 -12.46 11.36 -9.54
N TYR A 57 -11.66 10.32 -9.34
CA TYR A 57 -10.54 10.01 -10.24
C TYR A 57 -10.95 9.13 -11.44
N GLY A 58 -12.04 8.37 -11.34
CA GLY A 58 -12.58 7.60 -12.46
C GLY A 58 -11.59 6.59 -13.05
N ALA A 59 -11.35 6.68 -14.35
CA ALA A 59 -10.47 5.77 -15.10
C ALA A 59 -8.97 6.16 -15.07
N ARG A 60 -8.61 7.25 -14.38
CA ARG A 60 -7.23 7.75 -14.28
C ARG A 60 -6.30 6.71 -13.64
N PRO A 61 -4.96 6.81 -13.88
CA PRO A 61 -3.97 6.11 -13.07
C PRO A 61 -4.05 6.58 -11.61
N VAL A 62 -4.26 5.66 -10.68
CA VAL A 62 -4.43 5.99 -9.25
C VAL A 62 -3.64 5.05 -8.37
N VAL A 63 -2.98 5.61 -7.35
CA VAL A 63 -2.42 4.87 -6.22
C VAL A 63 -3.26 5.15 -4.97
N ASN A 64 -3.81 4.11 -4.36
CA ASN A 64 -4.48 4.19 -3.06
C ASN A 64 -3.67 3.44 -2.01
N ILE A 65 -3.32 4.12 -0.94
CA ILE A 65 -2.58 3.57 0.19
C ILE A 65 -3.52 3.51 1.39
N PHE A 66 -3.91 2.31 1.80
CA PHE A 66 -4.54 2.09 3.09
C PHE A 66 -3.46 1.89 4.15
N ALA A 67 -3.58 2.56 5.26
CA ALA A 67 -2.67 2.43 6.39
C ALA A 67 -3.43 2.47 7.71
N ARG A 68 -2.99 1.69 8.70
CA ARG A 68 -3.53 1.75 10.08
C ARG A 68 -2.77 2.75 10.93
N GLU A 69 -1.54 3.07 10.52
CA GLU A 69 -0.69 4.07 11.17
C GLU A 69 0.21 4.72 10.12
N LEU A 70 0.43 6.03 10.22
CA LEU A 70 1.42 6.75 9.43
C LEU A 70 2.79 6.69 10.12
N THR A 71 3.42 5.52 10.08
CA THR A 71 4.81 5.34 10.54
C THR A 71 5.79 6.12 9.66
N PRO A 72 7.03 6.35 10.09
CA PRO A 72 8.05 7.01 9.25
C PRO A 72 8.24 6.35 7.89
N GLU A 73 8.12 5.02 7.81
CA GLU A 73 8.22 4.26 6.55
C GLU A 73 7.05 4.54 5.62
N VAL A 74 5.82 4.58 6.18
CA VAL A 74 4.60 4.92 5.41
C VAL A 74 4.68 6.37 4.93
N VAL A 75 5.08 7.30 5.78
CA VAL A 75 5.28 8.72 5.42
C VAL A 75 6.32 8.84 4.31
N SER A 76 7.44 8.10 4.38
CA SER A 76 8.46 8.08 3.32
C SER A 76 7.90 7.55 1.99
N LEU A 77 7.07 6.50 2.02
CA LEU A 77 6.37 5.99 0.84
C LEU A 77 5.45 7.06 0.24
N VAL A 78 4.61 7.67 1.07
CA VAL A 78 3.66 8.71 0.64
C VAL A 78 4.39 9.87 -0.02
N LYS A 79 5.50 10.35 0.56
CA LYS A 79 6.31 11.43 0.01
C LYS A 79 6.90 11.10 -1.36
N LYS A 80 7.35 9.86 -1.57
CA LYS A 80 7.85 9.42 -2.87
C LYS A 80 6.74 9.33 -3.91
N ILE A 81 5.57 8.81 -3.53
CA ILE A 81 4.39 8.79 -4.42
C ILE A 81 3.92 10.20 -4.74
N ASP A 82 3.99 11.15 -3.78
CA ASP A 82 3.65 12.56 -4.02
C ASP A 82 4.52 13.17 -5.13
N GLY A 83 5.84 12.88 -5.12
CA GLY A 83 6.74 13.27 -6.19
C GLY A 83 6.37 12.64 -7.53
N VAL A 84 6.13 11.33 -7.57
CA VAL A 84 5.74 10.62 -8.80
C VAL A 84 4.44 11.18 -9.39
N VAL A 85 3.44 11.49 -8.55
CA VAL A 85 2.19 12.12 -9.02
C VAL A 85 2.48 13.48 -9.63
N GLY A 86 3.33 14.30 -8.98
CA GLY A 86 3.73 15.61 -9.51
C GLY A 86 4.43 15.54 -10.87
N GLU A 87 5.30 14.54 -11.06
CA GLU A 87 6.03 14.30 -12.32
C GLU A 87 5.13 13.76 -13.46
N ASN A 88 3.97 13.16 -13.12
CA ASN A 88 3.06 12.54 -14.08
C ASN A 88 1.70 13.26 -14.21
N GLY A 89 1.70 14.58 -14.01
CA GLY A 89 0.52 15.43 -14.14
C GLY A 89 -0.13 15.36 -15.53
N GLU A 90 0.65 15.28 -16.61
CA GLU A 90 0.17 15.15 -17.99
C GLU A 90 -0.64 13.86 -18.20
N LYS A 91 -0.26 12.76 -17.54
CA LYS A 91 -1.00 11.49 -17.54
C LYS A 91 -2.18 11.51 -16.57
N LYS A 92 -2.42 12.65 -15.90
CA LYS A 92 -3.48 12.83 -14.89
C LYS A 92 -3.36 11.81 -13.75
N MET A 93 -2.14 11.35 -13.43
CA MET A 93 -1.92 10.45 -12.30
C MET A 93 -2.45 11.09 -11.02
N ALA A 94 -3.00 10.27 -10.15
CA ALA A 94 -3.50 10.69 -8.86
C ALA A 94 -3.11 9.67 -7.79
N ALA A 95 -3.10 10.10 -6.54
CA ALA A 95 -2.97 9.20 -5.40
C ALA A 95 -3.75 9.76 -4.21
N PHE A 96 -4.02 8.93 -3.23
CA PHE A 96 -4.54 9.35 -1.93
C PHE A 96 -4.23 8.29 -0.87
N VAL A 97 -4.15 8.73 0.37
CA VAL A 97 -3.96 7.86 1.54
C VAL A 97 -5.26 7.77 2.30
N THR A 98 -5.66 6.57 2.67
CA THR A 98 -6.80 6.30 3.55
C THR A 98 -6.28 5.76 4.87
N LEU A 99 -6.22 6.60 5.91
CA LEU A 99 -5.96 6.16 7.27
C LEU A 99 -7.19 5.46 7.82
N LEU A 100 -7.04 4.20 8.22
CA LEU A 100 -8.09 3.40 8.86
C LEU A 100 -8.03 3.65 10.37
N THR A 101 -9.05 4.28 10.94
CA THR A 101 -9.05 4.68 12.36
C THR A 101 -10.44 4.56 12.96
N ASN A 102 -10.51 4.38 14.29
CA ASN A 102 -11.75 4.46 15.05
C ASN A 102 -11.91 5.85 15.73
N ASP A 103 -10.95 6.75 15.51
CA ASP A 103 -10.97 8.10 16.09
C ASP A 103 -10.53 9.14 15.04
N PRO A 104 -11.38 9.41 14.02
CA PRO A 104 -11.05 10.30 12.91
C PRO A 104 -10.66 11.72 13.35
N ASP A 105 -11.32 12.24 14.40
CA ASP A 105 -11.11 13.62 14.85
C ASP A 105 -9.74 13.80 15.53
N LYS A 106 -9.30 12.80 16.28
CA LYS A 106 -7.97 12.78 16.90
C LYS A 106 -6.84 12.74 15.86
N ASP A 107 -7.03 11.97 14.79
CA ASP A 107 -5.99 11.79 13.76
C ASP A 107 -5.92 12.98 12.79
N GLU A 108 -6.97 13.79 12.67
CA GLU A 108 -7.00 14.93 11.73
C GLU A 108 -5.83 15.91 11.94
N ALA A 109 -5.58 16.33 13.18
CA ALA A 109 -4.50 17.26 13.49
C ALA A 109 -3.13 16.68 13.12
N LYS A 110 -2.90 15.41 13.43
CA LYS A 110 -1.67 14.67 13.10
C LYS A 110 -1.46 14.58 11.58
N LEU A 111 -2.51 14.29 10.81
CA LEU A 111 -2.42 14.23 9.35
C LEU A 111 -2.05 15.59 8.73
N LYS A 112 -2.65 16.68 9.22
CA LYS A 112 -2.31 18.05 8.79
C LYS A 112 -0.86 18.39 9.09
N GLU A 113 -0.38 18.04 10.28
CA GLU A 113 1.01 18.25 10.67
C GLU A 113 1.98 17.48 9.76
N ILE A 114 1.70 16.20 9.50
CA ILE A 114 2.51 15.35 8.61
C ILE A 114 2.54 15.96 7.20
N ALA A 115 1.40 16.30 6.62
CA ALA A 115 1.34 16.87 5.28
C ALA A 115 2.15 18.16 5.16
N LYS A 116 2.05 19.05 6.16
CA LYS A 116 2.81 20.30 6.24
C LYS A 116 4.31 20.05 6.38
N LYS A 117 4.70 19.19 7.32
CA LYS A 117 6.11 18.85 7.60
C LYS A 117 6.80 18.24 6.39
N GLU A 118 6.13 17.31 5.71
CA GLU A 118 6.67 16.62 4.56
C GLU A 118 6.51 17.38 3.23
N GLY A 119 5.72 18.47 3.25
CA GLY A 119 5.47 19.30 2.06
C GLY A 119 4.68 18.55 0.98
N LEU A 120 3.70 17.71 1.38
CA LEU A 120 2.84 16.98 0.45
C LEU A 120 1.97 17.95 -0.34
N LYS A 121 1.91 17.78 -1.66
CA LYS A 121 1.18 18.70 -2.56
C LYS A 121 0.15 17.97 -3.44
N ASN A 122 0.39 16.71 -3.73
CA ASN A 122 -0.31 15.95 -4.76
C ASN A 122 -1.11 14.77 -4.20
N VAL A 123 -0.78 14.33 -2.97
CA VAL A 123 -1.39 13.16 -2.32
C VAL A 123 -2.22 13.60 -1.12
N PRO A 124 -3.55 13.68 -1.23
CA PRO A 124 -4.44 13.89 -0.11
C PRO A 124 -4.27 12.81 0.97
N LEU A 125 -4.20 13.23 2.22
CA LEU A 125 -4.36 12.37 3.38
C LEU A 125 -5.83 12.41 3.79
N THR A 126 -6.44 11.25 3.94
CA THR A 126 -7.85 11.08 4.28
C THR A 126 -8.02 10.12 5.43
N VAL A 127 -9.18 10.15 6.09
CA VAL A 127 -9.55 9.18 7.11
C VAL A 127 -10.78 8.39 6.68
N PHE A 128 -10.80 7.13 7.06
CA PHE A 128 -11.95 6.25 7.00
C PHE A 128 -12.29 5.83 8.44
N ASP A 129 -13.54 6.02 8.84
CA ASP A 129 -14.03 5.64 10.16
C ASP A 129 -14.27 4.13 10.19
N GLY A 130 -13.38 3.43 10.85
CA GLY A 130 -13.36 1.97 10.99
C GLY A 130 -12.02 1.35 10.58
N ILE A 131 -11.39 0.65 11.52
CA ILE A 131 -10.10 -0.03 11.30
C ILE A 131 -10.18 -1.20 10.32
N ALA A 132 -11.37 -1.78 10.11
CA ALA A 132 -11.56 -2.86 9.12
C ALA A 132 -11.42 -2.36 7.67
N GLY A 133 -11.62 -1.04 7.45
CA GLY A 133 -11.68 -0.46 6.13
C GLY A 133 -13.00 -0.73 5.42
N PRO A 134 -13.16 -0.25 4.18
CA PRO A 134 -14.37 -0.50 3.40
C PRO A 134 -14.53 -2.00 3.10
N GLU A 135 -15.69 -2.57 3.40
CA GLU A 135 -15.96 -4.02 3.34
C GLU A 135 -15.56 -4.63 1.99
N ASP A 136 -16.01 -4.00 0.90
CA ASP A 136 -15.75 -4.49 -0.45
C ASP A 136 -14.27 -4.45 -0.87
N TYR A 137 -13.43 -3.75 -0.11
CA TYR A 137 -11.99 -3.68 -0.38
C TYR A 137 -11.19 -4.84 0.21
N LYS A 138 -11.78 -5.64 1.10
CA LYS A 138 -11.17 -6.86 1.66
C LYS A 138 -9.80 -6.60 2.30
N ILE A 139 -9.70 -5.50 3.06
CA ILE A 139 -8.45 -5.15 3.74
C ILE A 139 -8.23 -6.15 4.89
N SER A 140 -7.13 -6.88 4.86
CA SER A 140 -6.81 -7.87 5.90
C SER A 140 -6.49 -7.18 7.24
N GLU A 141 -6.99 -7.73 8.33
CA GLU A 141 -6.64 -7.28 9.69
C GLU A 141 -5.15 -7.43 10.00
N LYS A 142 -4.47 -8.35 9.32
CA LYS A 142 -3.03 -8.61 9.46
C LYS A 142 -2.17 -7.59 8.68
N ALA A 143 -2.77 -6.80 7.79
CA ALA A 143 -2.06 -5.82 7.01
C ALA A 143 -2.09 -4.46 7.70
N ASP A 144 -0.92 -3.91 8.03
CA ASP A 144 -0.78 -2.51 8.47
C ASP A 144 -0.83 -1.55 7.29
N VAL A 145 -0.33 -1.99 6.12
CA VAL A 145 -0.31 -1.20 4.90
C VAL A 145 -0.77 -2.05 3.72
N THR A 146 -1.69 -1.50 2.92
CA THR A 146 -2.09 -2.10 1.64
C THR A 146 -2.02 -1.02 0.57
N VAL A 147 -1.25 -1.26 -0.48
CA VAL A 147 -1.09 -0.36 -1.62
C VAL A 147 -1.74 -0.97 -2.84
N MET A 148 -2.73 -0.29 -3.41
CA MET A 148 -3.37 -0.71 -4.65
C MET A 148 -3.16 0.36 -5.72
N MET A 149 -2.86 -0.08 -6.92
CA MET A 149 -2.74 0.78 -8.09
C MET A 149 -3.69 0.31 -9.17
N TRP A 150 -4.42 1.25 -9.75
CA TRP A 150 -5.35 0.94 -10.84
C TRP A 150 -5.32 1.98 -11.96
N VAL A 151 -5.75 1.56 -13.12
CA VAL A 151 -6.04 2.40 -14.29
C VAL A 151 -7.17 1.76 -15.07
N GLY A 152 -8.01 2.56 -15.74
CA GLY A 152 -9.17 2.05 -16.46
C GLY A 152 -10.16 1.30 -15.56
N SER A 153 -10.26 1.70 -14.28
CA SER A 153 -11.10 1.05 -13.26
C SER A 153 -10.74 -0.42 -12.97
N LYS A 154 -9.49 -0.83 -13.21
CA LYS A 154 -8.99 -2.18 -12.89
C LYS A 154 -7.69 -2.10 -12.12
N VAL A 155 -7.59 -2.82 -11.01
CA VAL A 155 -6.35 -2.99 -10.24
C VAL A 155 -5.30 -3.67 -11.13
N LYS A 156 -4.09 -3.14 -11.11
CA LYS A 156 -2.92 -3.68 -11.81
C LYS A 156 -1.86 -4.20 -10.84
N VAL A 157 -1.72 -3.51 -9.70
CA VAL A 157 -0.71 -3.82 -8.68
C VAL A 157 -1.38 -3.81 -7.32
N ASN A 158 -0.96 -4.76 -6.49
CA ASN A 158 -1.32 -4.83 -5.08
C ASN A 158 -0.07 -5.22 -4.26
N HIS A 159 0.16 -4.51 -3.17
CA HIS A 159 1.15 -4.86 -2.16
C HIS A 159 0.51 -4.81 -0.78
N ALA A 160 0.84 -5.76 0.06
CA ALA A 160 0.38 -5.80 1.45
C ALA A 160 1.56 -6.07 2.39
N PHE A 161 1.57 -5.38 3.52
CA PHE A 161 2.64 -5.48 4.51
C PHE A 161 2.03 -5.59 5.91
N ALA A 162 2.48 -6.57 6.67
CA ALA A 162 2.19 -6.63 8.09
C ALA A 162 2.98 -5.56 8.86
N LYS A 163 2.67 -5.42 10.13
CA LYS A 163 3.31 -4.42 11.00
C LYS A 163 4.84 -4.53 10.96
N GLY A 164 5.47 -3.41 10.61
CA GLY A 164 6.92 -3.30 10.56
C GLY A 164 7.58 -3.99 9.35
N GLU A 165 6.82 -4.54 8.39
CA GLU A 165 7.39 -5.20 7.20
C GLU A 165 7.66 -4.23 6.04
N LEU A 166 7.00 -3.07 6.00
CA LEU A 166 7.31 -2.06 4.99
C LEU A 166 8.72 -1.50 5.22
N LYS A 167 9.62 -1.71 4.27
CA LYS A 167 11.02 -1.26 4.31
C LYS A 167 11.35 -0.40 3.09
N ALA A 168 12.51 0.25 3.12
CA ALA A 168 12.96 1.10 2.01
C ALA A 168 13.04 0.35 0.66
N ALA A 169 13.39 -0.93 0.65
CA ALA A 169 13.40 -1.75 -0.55
C ALA A 169 11.98 -1.94 -1.12
N ASN A 170 10.98 -2.18 -0.26
CA ASN A 170 9.58 -2.30 -0.67
C ASN A 170 9.07 -0.96 -1.23
N THR A 171 9.38 0.15 -0.56
CA THR A 171 9.05 1.50 -1.05
C THR A 171 9.62 1.74 -2.46
N LYS A 172 10.87 1.33 -2.71
CA LYS A 172 11.48 1.44 -4.04
C LYS A 172 10.75 0.59 -5.08
N ALA A 173 10.37 -0.63 -4.74
CA ALA A 173 9.59 -1.53 -5.61
C ALA A 173 8.21 -0.92 -5.92
N ILE A 174 7.47 -0.47 -4.91
CA ILE A 174 6.15 0.17 -5.07
C ILE A 174 6.23 1.37 -6.02
N VAL A 175 7.25 2.24 -5.84
CA VAL A 175 7.47 3.39 -6.73
C VAL A 175 7.76 2.94 -8.16
N ALA A 176 8.58 1.90 -8.36
CA ALA A 176 8.86 1.36 -9.68
C ALA A 176 7.62 0.79 -10.38
N ASP A 177 6.71 0.19 -9.62
CA ASP A 177 5.49 -0.44 -10.15
C ASP A 177 4.41 0.57 -10.57
N THR A 178 4.58 1.87 -10.28
CA THR A 178 3.69 2.91 -10.82
C THR A 178 3.68 2.92 -12.36
N LYS A 179 4.73 2.42 -13.01
CA LYS A 179 4.78 2.25 -14.48
C LYS A 179 3.65 1.38 -15.02
N GLU A 180 3.15 0.41 -14.25
CA GLU A 180 2.09 -0.52 -14.65
C GLU A 180 0.73 0.16 -14.84
N ILE A 181 0.59 1.39 -14.30
CA ILE A 181 -0.63 2.20 -14.47
C ILE A 181 -0.41 3.44 -15.35
N LEU A 182 0.84 3.71 -15.75
CA LEU A 182 1.23 4.90 -16.52
C LEU A 182 1.49 4.61 -18.01
N ASN A 183 1.50 3.35 -18.41
CA ASN A 183 1.71 2.92 -19.79
C ASN A 183 0.42 2.97 -20.60
#